data_040de2daa5a386ea452ed92e93d4d130
#
_entry.id   040de2daa5a386ea452ed92e93d4d130
#
_cell.length_a   1.000
_cell.length_b   1.000
_cell.length_c   1.000
_cell.angle_alpha   90.00
_cell.angle_beta   90.00
_cell.angle_gamma   90.00
#
_symmetry.space_group_name_H-M   'P 1'
#
loop_
_entity.id
_entity.type
_entity.pdbx_description
1 polymer ?
#
loop_
_entity_poly.entity_id
_entity_poly.type
_entity_poly.pdbx_seq_one_letter_code
_entity_poly.pdbx_strand_id
1 'polypeptide(L)'
;RIDKGQCPSVDFVHLNVLLREPNYRNDVLMRVEANGTPELQALAREIMANDDGRPLMAKSSNQKLQASPVTPQKRRGWFARHALVLVPVIGTVVATVAGFTAFENRNVRISADITADTVWESGHRYTLENTVFVEGANLTIEPGVTIEGEPGSALVVTSSAKLFARGSRNQPVVFTSSKEPGARARGDWGGVVLLGKAPVNEPNARIEGVPENDTRGQFGGSDTQHSCGVVQYTRIEFAGFEVYQNNELNGLTLGGCGSNTIIQNVQVHRALDDGIEMFGGTVDLKNILVTGAADDSIDWDWGWRGRVQFAIIQQYRDVGDNAFEGDNNGSSHSAVPRSEPTFYNVTLYGSGRSAKEHRAIMLREGSGGHFHNMIIDSYAIEALDTRDEVTALVGMNALTFSHNLLANNGRLGNLTIVNETDDDDFGFNEELWIRSPELQNTVQVETGLQPSVTSESSPHFRPRSSVRAMTAKRPPKAEFFDESAMYQGAVNPRATSTWLDDWTAFPES
;
A
#
# COMPACT_ATOMS: atom_id res chain seq x y z
N ARG A 1 -4.45 -10.17 25.74
CA ARG A 1 -4.98 -10.72 24.49
C ARG A 1 -6.44 -11.08 24.73
N ILE A 2 -7.36 -10.43 24.07
CA ILE A 2 -8.77 -10.87 24.07
C ILE A 2 -8.83 -11.93 22.99
N ASP A 3 -9.03 -13.20 23.35
CA ASP A 3 -9.18 -14.27 22.38
C ASP A 3 -10.57 -14.20 21.73
N LYS A 4 -10.68 -14.51 20.44
CA LYS A 4 -11.97 -14.55 19.71
C LYS A 4 -13.04 -15.27 20.56
N GLY A 5 -14.18 -14.63 20.78
CA GLY A 5 -15.30 -15.14 21.57
C GLY A 5 -15.33 -14.77 23.05
N GLN A 6 -14.29 -14.16 23.61
CA GLN A 6 -14.30 -13.70 25.01
C GLN A 6 -15.01 -12.34 25.17
N CYS A 7 -15.08 -11.55 24.11
CA CYS A 7 -15.82 -10.29 24.06
C CYS A 7 -16.36 -10.07 22.64
N PRO A 8 -17.61 -10.47 22.30
CA PRO A 8 -18.18 -10.39 20.97
C PRO A 8 -18.27 -8.98 20.36
N SER A 9 -18.13 -7.95 21.17
CA SER A 9 -18.17 -6.54 20.72
C SER A 9 -16.80 -5.91 20.56
N VAL A 10 -15.72 -6.69 20.68
CA VAL A 10 -14.33 -6.23 20.57
C VAL A 10 -13.53 -7.32 19.86
N ASP A 11 -13.51 -7.26 18.54
CA ASP A 11 -12.80 -8.26 17.71
C ASP A 11 -11.30 -7.99 17.65
N PHE A 12 -10.92 -6.71 17.69
CA PHE A 12 -9.52 -6.28 17.63
C PHE A 12 -9.26 -5.10 18.58
N VAL A 13 -8.06 -5.00 19.13
CA VAL A 13 -7.61 -3.88 19.95
C VAL A 13 -6.25 -3.40 19.48
N HIS A 14 -6.18 -2.21 18.93
CA HIS A 14 -4.93 -1.54 18.62
C HIS A 14 -4.20 -1.13 19.90
N LEU A 15 -3.22 -1.92 20.30
CA LEU A 15 -2.50 -1.70 21.57
C LEU A 15 -1.82 -0.34 21.62
N ASN A 16 -1.23 0.12 20.51
CA ASN A 16 -0.56 1.42 20.44
C ASN A 16 -1.55 2.60 20.61
N VAL A 17 -2.74 2.49 20.00
CA VAL A 17 -3.80 3.49 20.12
C VAL A 17 -4.39 3.45 21.52
N LEU A 18 -4.65 2.27 22.06
CA LEU A 18 -5.13 2.07 23.43
C LEU A 18 -4.20 2.75 24.47
N LEU A 19 -2.90 2.69 24.25
CA LEU A 19 -1.91 3.27 25.16
C LEU A 19 -1.74 4.79 25.01
N ARG A 20 -2.07 5.34 23.84
CA ARG A 20 -1.83 6.75 23.51
C ARG A 20 -3.08 7.61 23.54
N GLU A 21 -4.23 7.04 23.19
CA GLU A 21 -5.49 7.75 23.01
C GLU A 21 -6.49 7.39 24.13
N PRO A 22 -6.69 8.27 25.10
CA PRO A 22 -7.58 7.99 26.25
C PRO A 22 -9.03 7.74 25.87
N ASN A 23 -9.54 8.41 24.82
CA ASN A 23 -10.93 8.24 24.36
C ASN A 23 -11.14 6.85 23.78
N TYR A 24 -10.23 6.38 22.90
CA TYR A 24 -10.27 5.03 22.36
C TYR A 24 -10.15 3.97 23.45
N ARG A 25 -9.21 4.15 24.39
CA ARG A 25 -9.05 3.26 25.54
C ARG A 25 -10.34 3.14 26.35
N ASN A 26 -10.99 4.26 26.63
CA ASN A 26 -12.23 4.27 27.39
C ASN A 26 -13.37 3.57 26.64
N ASP A 27 -13.49 3.77 25.33
CA ASP A 27 -14.49 3.10 24.50
C ASP A 27 -14.29 1.56 24.49
N VAL A 28 -13.08 1.10 24.25
CA VAL A 28 -12.73 -0.33 24.31
C VAL A 28 -13.04 -0.91 25.69
N LEU A 29 -12.65 -0.24 26.76
CA LEU A 29 -12.90 -0.71 28.12
C LEU A 29 -14.39 -0.78 28.46
N MET A 30 -15.20 0.19 28.01
CA MET A 30 -16.67 0.15 28.19
C MET A 30 -17.30 -1.02 27.43
N ARG A 31 -16.86 -1.31 26.21
CA ARG A 31 -17.37 -2.47 25.44
C ARG A 31 -16.98 -3.80 26.09
N VAL A 32 -15.75 -3.90 26.59
CA VAL A 32 -15.30 -5.09 27.34
C VAL A 32 -16.08 -5.25 28.65
N GLU A 33 -16.36 -4.16 29.36
CA GLU A 33 -17.17 -4.23 30.55
C GLU A 33 -18.60 -4.67 30.26
N ALA A 34 -19.19 -4.20 29.16
CA ALA A 34 -20.57 -4.53 28.81
C ALA A 34 -20.74 -5.98 28.31
N ASN A 35 -19.79 -6.50 27.53
CA ASN A 35 -20.00 -7.72 26.73
C ASN A 35 -18.90 -8.79 26.92
N GLY A 36 -17.86 -8.53 27.70
CA GLY A 36 -16.76 -9.48 27.93
C GLY A 36 -17.14 -10.60 28.92
N THR A 37 -16.25 -11.59 29.04
CA THR A 37 -16.36 -12.57 30.11
C THR A 37 -16.27 -11.92 31.49
N PRO A 38 -16.76 -12.57 32.57
CA PRO A 38 -16.72 -12.00 33.93
C PRO A 38 -15.32 -11.54 34.36
N GLU A 39 -14.27 -12.26 33.95
CA GLU A 39 -12.88 -11.92 34.23
C GLU A 39 -12.45 -10.64 33.49
N LEU A 40 -12.79 -10.54 32.21
CA LEU A 40 -12.50 -9.35 31.38
C LEU A 40 -13.27 -8.13 31.85
N GLN A 41 -14.54 -8.29 32.25
CA GLN A 41 -15.34 -7.21 32.82
C GLN A 41 -14.75 -6.68 34.14
N ALA A 42 -14.24 -7.59 35.00
CA ALA A 42 -13.59 -7.19 36.26
C ALA A 42 -12.31 -6.41 35.97
N LEU A 43 -11.49 -6.86 35.01
CA LEU A 43 -10.26 -6.20 34.59
C LEU A 43 -10.53 -4.82 33.97
N ALA A 44 -11.53 -4.71 33.10
CA ALA A 44 -11.92 -3.45 32.49
C ALA A 44 -12.33 -2.41 33.53
N ARG A 45 -13.13 -2.82 34.52
CA ARG A 45 -13.52 -1.94 35.67
C ARG A 45 -12.33 -1.50 36.51
N GLU A 46 -11.38 -2.41 36.75
CA GLU A 46 -10.16 -2.07 37.50
C GLU A 46 -9.30 -1.06 36.75
N ILE A 47 -9.13 -1.24 35.44
CA ILE A 47 -8.38 -0.30 34.61
C ILE A 47 -9.09 1.05 34.55
N MET A 48 -10.40 1.11 34.31
CA MET A 48 -11.16 2.36 34.26
C MET A 48 -11.15 3.11 35.61
N ALA A 49 -11.16 2.38 36.71
CA ALA A 49 -11.10 2.98 38.04
C ALA A 49 -9.74 3.64 38.37
N ASN A 50 -8.68 3.22 37.68
CA ASN A 50 -7.31 3.71 37.87
C ASN A 50 -6.83 4.57 36.70
N ASP A 51 -7.63 4.74 35.64
CA ASP A 51 -7.27 5.55 34.47
C ASP A 51 -7.46 7.04 34.80
N ASP A 52 -6.39 7.80 34.77
CA ASP A 52 -6.41 9.26 34.99
C ASP A 52 -6.73 10.06 33.71
N GLY A 53 -7.11 9.38 32.63
CA GLY A 53 -7.44 9.99 31.33
C GLY A 53 -6.23 10.56 30.61
N ARG A 54 -5.02 10.10 30.92
CA ARG A 54 -3.79 10.49 30.21
C ARG A 54 -3.25 9.37 29.36
N PRO A 55 -2.48 9.70 28.29
CA PRO A 55 -1.75 8.68 27.55
C PRO A 55 -0.83 7.88 28.47
N LEU A 56 -0.93 6.56 28.44
CA LEU A 56 -0.07 5.66 29.23
C LEU A 56 1.37 5.60 28.70
N MET A 57 1.56 5.93 27.40
CA MET A 57 2.88 6.21 26.82
C MET A 57 3.03 7.72 26.67
N ALA A 58 3.95 8.32 27.44
CA ALA A 58 4.32 9.71 27.27
C ALA A 58 4.89 9.94 25.87
N LYS A 59 4.48 11.03 25.19
CA LYS A 59 5.26 11.59 24.08
C LYS A 59 6.68 11.76 24.62
N SER A 60 7.68 11.16 23.95
CA SER A 60 9.07 11.28 24.38
C SER A 60 9.41 12.77 24.49
N SER A 61 9.50 13.24 25.73
CA SER A 61 9.93 14.60 26.00
C SER A 61 11.41 14.69 25.64
N ASN A 62 11.75 15.45 24.61
CA ASN A 62 13.10 15.89 24.36
C ASN A 62 13.69 16.49 25.64
N GLN A 63 14.43 15.72 26.39
CA GLN A 63 15.33 16.26 27.39
C GLN A 63 16.45 16.98 26.66
N LYS A 64 16.34 18.29 26.53
CA LYS A 64 17.47 19.16 26.21
C LYS A 64 18.57 18.93 27.24
N LEU A 65 19.60 18.23 26.84
CA LEU A 65 20.88 18.23 27.56
C LEU A 65 21.40 19.66 27.53
N GLN A 66 21.36 20.33 28.66
CA GLN A 66 22.01 21.62 28.87
C GLN A 66 23.52 21.43 28.75
N ALA A 67 24.09 21.90 27.66
CA ALA A 67 25.53 22.06 27.52
C ALA A 67 25.95 23.28 28.34
N SER A 68 26.84 23.07 29.29
CA SER A 68 27.48 24.13 30.07
C SER A 68 28.32 25.06 29.15
N PRO A 69 28.34 26.36 29.37
CA PRO A 69 29.02 27.30 28.53
C PRO A 69 30.53 27.20 28.69
N VAL A 70 31.20 26.84 27.59
CA VAL A 70 32.67 26.97 27.47
C VAL A 70 32.98 28.37 27.01
N THR A 71 33.66 29.15 27.85
CA THR A 71 34.18 30.46 27.58
C THR A 71 35.27 30.45 26.48
N PRO A 72 35.21 31.34 25.47
CA PRO A 72 36.24 31.36 24.46
C PRO A 72 37.44 32.18 24.92
N GLN A 73 38.61 31.52 25.01
CA GLN A 73 39.90 32.20 25.14
C GLN A 73 40.26 32.95 23.86
N LYS A 74 40.49 34.26 23.99
CA LYS A 74 41.06 35.11 22.97
C LYS A 74 42.48 34.69 22.62
N ARG A 75 42.75 34.30 21.38
CA ARG A 75 44.07 34.40 20.78
C ARG A 75 44.11 35.60 19.80
N ARG A 76 44.93 36.58 20.18
CA ARG A 76 45.35 37.71 19.32
C ARG A 76 46.43 37.24 18.37
N GLY A 77 46.35 37.70 17.12
CA GLY A 77 47.59 37.93 16.38
C GLY A 77 47.53 37.63 14.89
N TRP A 78 47.55 38.69 14.14
CA TRP A 78 48.27 38.84 12.90
C TRP A 78 47.58 38.37 11.62
N PHE A 79 47.03 39.31 10.87
CA PHE A 79 47.17 39.56 9.42
C PHE A 79 46.20 40.68 9.03
N ALA A 80 46.65 41.91 9.23
CA ALA A 80 46.08 43.06 8.54
C ALA A 80 47.10 43.48 7.46
N ARG A 81 46.74 43.29 6.22
CA ARG A 81 47.10 44.06 5.02
C ARG A 81 46.91 43.17 3.78
N HIS A 82 46.08 43.62 2.90
CA HIS A 82 45.74 43.16 1.55
C HIS A 82 44.30 42.62 1.41
N ALA A 83 43.34 43.50 1.64
CA ALA A 83 41.96 43.24 1.28
C ALA A 83 41.32 44.53 0.73
N LEU A 84 41.50 44.79 -0.52
CA LEU A 84 40.79 45.91 -1.17
C LEU A 84 40.80 45.80 -2.70
N VAL A 85 40.31 44.71 -3.30
CA VAL A 85 39.86 44.68 -4.71
C VAL A 85 38.94 43.48 -5.09
N LEU A 86 38.48 42.63 -4.17
CA LEU A 86 37.68 41.44 -4.55
C LEU A 86 36.26 41.35 -3.93
N VAL A 87 35.70 42.47 -3.46
CA VAL A 87 34.43 42.48 -2.74
C VAL A 87 33.14 42.52 -3.60
N PRO A 88 33.12 42.99 -4.87
CA PRO A 88 31.82 43.01 -5.57
C PRO A 88 31.40 41.71 -6.27
N VAL A 89 32.32 40.77 -6.56
CA VAL A 89 31.97 39.56 -7.32
C VAL A 89 31.45 38.42 -6.40
N ILE A 90 32.00 38.34 -5.18
CA ILE A 90 31.57 37.29 -4.22
C ILE A 90 30.23 37.66 -3.58
N GLY A 91 29.93 38.93 -3.39
CA GLY A 91 28.64 39.38 -2.85
C GLY A 91 27.46 39.06 -3.76
N THR A 92 27.64 39.12 -5.10
CA THR A 92 26.57 38.84 -6.06
C THR A 92 26.34 37.32 -6.22
N VAL A 93 27.39 36.50 -6.13
CA VAL A 93 27.26 35.03 -6.20
C VAL A 93 26.65 34.47 -4.90
N VAL A 94 27.04 35.01 -3.74
CA VAL A 94 26.46 34.60 -2.46
C VAL A 94 25.01 35.08 -2.32
N ALA A 95 24.65 36.26 -2.84
CA ALA A 95 23.29 36.75 -2.84
C ALA A 95 22.39 35.99 -3.85
N THR A 96 22.92 35.56 -5.00
CA THR A 96 22.20 34.70 -5.94
C THR A 96 22.08 33.26 -5.42
N VAL A 97 23.10 32.68 -4.83
CA VAL A 97 23.01 31.33 -4.21
C VAL A 97 22.12 31.38 -2.98
N ALA A 98 22.22 32.39 -2.12
CA ALA A 98 21.30 32.56 -0.98
C ALA A 98 19.88 32.92 -1.41
N GLY A 99 19.69 33.61 -2.52
CA GLY A 99 18.40 33.88 -3.13
C GLY A 99 17.77 32.61 -3.74
N PHE A 100 18.58 31.77 -4.39
CA PHE A 100 18.11 30.46 -4.90
C PHE A 100 17.82 29.48 -3.76
N THR A 101 18.62 29.43 -2.69
CA THR A 101 18.36 28.55 -1.53
C THR A 101 17.22 29.06 -0.63
N ALA A 102 16.85 30.36 -0.70
CA ALA A 102 15.72 30.91 0.05
C ALA A 102 14.37 30.71 -0.66
N PHE A 103 14.35 30.24 -1.92
CA PHE A 103 13.14 29.89 -2.64
C PHE A 103 12.78 28.40 -2.51
N GLU A 104 13.71 27.55 -2.08
CA GLU A 104 13.48 26.12 -1.85
C GLU A 104 13.08 25.87 -0.39
N ASN A 105 11.92 25.22 -0.20
CA ASN A 105 11.33 24.73 1.06
C ASN A 105 10.33 25.65 1.77
N ARG A 106 9.35 26.19 1.07
CA ARG A 106 8.14 26.62 1.78
C ARG A 106 7.33 25.38 2.16
N ASN A 107 7.11 25.18 3.45
CA ASN A 107 6.11 24.24 3.93
C ASN A 107 4.75 24.94 3.88
N VAL A 108 3.85 24.40 3.04
CA VAL A 108 2.49 24.91 2.86
C VAL A 108 1.55 23.96 3.62
N ARG A 109 0.84 24.47 4.61
CA ARG A 109 -0.11 23.67 5.40
C ARG A 109 -1.47 23.68 4.71
N ILE A 110 -2.07 22.52 4.53
CA ILE A 110 -3.33 22.30 3.84
C ILE A 110 -4.34 21.75 4.86
N SER A 111 -5.34 22.57 5.18
CA SER A 111 -6.44 22.21 6.10
C SER A 111 -7.81 22.40 5.48
N ALA A 112 -7.90 23.01 4.31
CA ALA A 112 -9.16 23.25 3.59
C ALA A 112 -9.27 22.35 2.37
N ASP A 113 -10.51 22.01 2.03
CA ASP A 113 -10.85 21.28 0.80
C ASP A 113 -10.46 22.05 -0.45
N ILE A 114 -10.13 21.33 -1.51
CA ILE A 114 -9.73 21.88 -2.81
C ILE A 114 -10.94 21.84 -3.73
N THR A 115 -11.54 23.01 -3.97
CA THR A 115 -12.77 23.17 -4.79
C THR A 115 -12.53 23.98 -6.07
N ALA A 116 -11.28 24.29 -6.37
CA ALA A 116 -10.85 24.96 -7.61
C ALA A 116 -9.54 24.29 -8.09
N ASP A 117 -9.32 24.31 -9.41
CA ASP A 117 -8.08 23.75 -9.99
C ASP A 117 -6.85 24.33 -9.30
N THR A 118 -6.06 23.45 -8.74
CA THR A 118 -4.92 23.79 -7.87
C THR A 118 -3.64 23.09 -8.34
N VAL A 119 -2.51 23.77 -8.24
CA VAL A 119 -1.19 23.22 -8.52
C VAL A 119 -0.35 23.25 -7.26
N TRP A 120 0.22 22.11 -6.89
CA TRP A 120 1.28 22.01 -5.89
C TRP A 120 2.62 22.01 -6.61
N GLU A 121 3.35 23.10 -6.44
CA GLU A 121 4.53 23.44 -7.22
C GLU A 121 5.80 22.76 -6.70
N SER A 122 6.69 22.39 -7.60
CA SER A 122 8.03 21.88 -7.31
C SER A 122 8.82 22.81 -6.38
N GLY A 123 9.67 22.25 -5.52
CA GLY A 123 10.42 23.03 -4.53
C GLY A 123 9.61 23.41 -3.29
N HIS A 124 8.35 23.01 -3.19
CA HIS A 124 7.53 23.16 -2.00
C HIS A 124 7.29 21.81 -1.32
N ARG A 125 7.03 21.88 -0.02
CA ARG A 125 6.53 20.78 0.79
C ARG A 125 5.12 21.13 1.24
N TYR A 126 4.20 20.16 1.18
CA TYR A 126 2.81 20.33 1.58
C TYR A 126 2.52 19.44 2.77
N THR A 127 1.87 19.98 3.82
CA THR A 127 1.45 19.19 4.99
C THR A 127 -0.06 19.15 5.07
N LEU A 128 -0.63 17.97 4.97
CA LEU A 128 -2.06 17.72 5.22
C LEU A 128 -2.32 17.71 6.72
N GLU A 129 -3.17 18.62 7.22
CA GLU A 129 -3.50 18.72 8.65
C GLU A 129 -4.71 17.87 9.04
N ASN A 130 -5.52 17.48 8.07
CA ASN A 130 -6.73 16.66 8.22
C ASN A 130 -7.04 15.95 6.91
N THR A 131 -8.17 15.25 6.82
CA THR A 131 -8.68 14.74 5.55
C THR A 131 -9.04 15.91 4.65
N VAL A 132 -8.37 16.00 3.49
CA VAL A 132 -8.55 17.03 2.47
C VAL A 132 -9.28 16.42 1.28
N PHE A 133 -10.44 16.97 0.94
CA PHE A 133 -11.20 16.56 -0.24
C PHE A 133 -10.84 17.43 -1.44
N VAL A 134 -10.67 16.78 -2.59
CA VAL A 134 -10.64 17.45 -3.90
C VAL A 134 -12.00 17.20 -4.55
N GLU A 135 -12.79 18.24 -4.73
CA GLU A 135 -14.17 18.15 -5.20
C GLU A 135 -14.46 19.14 -6.33
N GLY A 136 -14.98 18.65 -7.45
CA GLY A 136 -15.34 19.48 -8.62
C GLY A 136 -14.15 20.20 -9.27
N ALA A 137 -12.92 19.78 -8.98
CA ALA A 137 -11.69 20.45 -9.36
C ALA A 137 -10.58 19.43 -9.69
N ASN A 138 -9.48 19.91 -10.26
CA ASN A 138 -8.29 19.10 -10.48
C ASN A 138 -7.15 19.52 -9.53
N LEU A 139 -6.50 18.55 -8.90
CA LEU A 139 -5.26 18.77 -8.19
C LEU A 139 -4.09 18.28 -9.05
N THR A 140 -3.19 19.18 -9.40
CA THR A 140 -1.93 18.85 -10.10
C THR A 140 -0.77 18.94 -9.11
N ILE A 141 0.05 17.90 -9.04
CA ILE A 141 1.26 17.84 -8.21
C ILE A 141 2.46 17.71 -9.14
N GLU A 142 3.35 18.67 -9.07
CA GLU A 142 4.54 18.72 -9.92
C GLU A 142 5.63 17.72 -9.47
N PRO A 143 6.57 17.35 -10.36
CA PRO A 143 7.66 16.43 -10.02
C PRO A 143 8.50 16.92 -8.82
N GLY A 144 8.86 15.98 -7.94
CA GLY A 144 9.71 16.24 -6.78
C GLY A 144 9.01 16.86 -5.57
N VAL A 145 7.70 17.08 -5.65
CA VAL A 145 6.91 17.55 -4.50
C VAL A 145 6.83 16.46 -3.43
N THR A 146 7.00 16.86 -2.17
CA THR A 146 6.76 16.00 -0.99
C THR A 146 5.49 16.47 -0.27
N ILE A 147 4.60 15.54 -0.02
CA ILE A 147 3.37 15.73 0.74
C ILE A 147 3.50 14.94 2.05
N GLU A 148 3.35 15.63 3.17
CA GLU A 148 3.42 15.03 4.50
C GLU A 148 2.03 14.98 5.13
N GLY A 149 1.59 13.80 5.56
CA GLY A 149 0.34 13.62 6.28
C GLY A 149 0.55 13.70 7.80
N GLU A 150 -0.22 14.57 8.48
CA GLU A 150 -0.35 14.51 9.94
C GLU A 150 -1.25 13.32 10.36
N PRO A 151 -1.17 12.84 11.60
CA PRO A 151 -2.03 11.76 12.08
C PRO A 151 -3.51 12.05 11.85
N GLY A 152 -4.22 11.11 11.20
CA GLY A 152 -5.63 11.26 10.85
C GLY A 152 -5.89 12.09 9.59
N SER A 153 -4.87 12.53 8.88
CA SER A 153 -5.02 13.20 7.58
C SER A 153 -5.10 12.19 6.44
N ALA A 154 -5.78 12.56 5.35
CA ALA A 154 -5.84 11.81 4.11
C ALA A 154 -6.07 12.76 2.92
N LEU A 155 -5.78 12.29 1.71
CA LEU A 155 -6.16 12.99 0.48
C LEU A 155 -7.26 12.18 -0.23
N VAL A 156 -8.48 12.72 -0.28
CA VAL A 156 -9.63 12.09 -0.92
C VAL A 156 -10.04 12.86 -2.16
N VAL A 157 -9.86 12.26 -3.34
CA VAL A 157 -10.25 12.83 -4.63
C VAL A 157 -11.59 12.24 -5.03
N THR A 158 -12.64 13.04 -4.96
CA THR A 158 -14.02 12.60 -5.20
C THR A 158 -14.27 12.23 -6.66
N SER A 159 -15.37 11.54 -6.93
CA SER A 159 -15.76 11.14 -8.29
C SER A 159 -16.05 12.31 -9.26
N SER A 160 -16.04 13.53 -8.77
CA SER A 160 -16.19 14.77 -9.56
C SER A 160 -14.84 15.47 -9.85
N ALA A 161 -13.75 14.92 -9.36
CA ALA A 161 -12.41 15.52 -9.38
C ALA A 161 -11.37 14.60 -10.02
N LYS A 162 -10.13 15.09 -10.17
CA LYS A 162 -9.01 14.30 -10.67
C LYS A 162 -7.71 14.68 -9.97
N LEU A 163 -6.86 13.68 -9.73
CA LEU A 163 -5.49 13.86 -9.28
C LEU A 163 -4.52 13.72 -10.46
N PHE A 164 -3.59 14.65 -10.61
CA PHE A 164 -2.47 14.56 -11.55
C PHE A 164 -1.14 14.62 -10.79
N ALA A 165 -0.78 13.55 -10.11
CA ALA A 165 0.53 13.37 -9.49
C ALA A 165 1.50 12.81 -10.55
N ARG A 166 2.27 13.69 -11.19
CA ARG A 166 3.16 13.34 -12.29
C ARG A 166 4.62 13.54 -11.91
N GLY A 167 5.14 12.63 -11.11
CA GLY A 167 6.57 12.56 -10.84
C GLY A 167 7.40 12.17 -12.07
N SER A 168 8.68 12.09 -11.88
CA SER A 168 9.63 11.55 -12.86
C SER A 168 10.61 10.61 -12.17
N ARG A 169 11.38 9.84 -12.94
CA ARG A 169 12.36 8.90 -12.38
C ARG A 169 13.31 9.58 -11.39
N ASN A 170 13.78 10.77 -11.67
CA ASN A 170 14.73 11.49 -10.82
C ASN A 170 14.06 12.45 -9.83
N GLN A 171 12.78 12.69 -9.97
CA GLN A 171 11.97 13.60 -9.15
C GLN A 171 10.59 12.98 -8.90
N PRO A 172 10.50 11.87 -8.12
CA PRO A 172 9.21 11.28 -7.79
C PRO A 172 8.39 12.24 -6.93
N VAL A 173 7.07 12.13 -7.03
CA VAL A 173 6.17 12.68 -6.03
C VAL A 173 6.18 11.76 -4.81
N VAL A 174 6.25 12.32 -3.62
CA VAL A 174 6.33 11.53 -2.39
C VAL A 174 5.24 11.94 -1.41
N PHE A 175 4.35 11.03 -1.10
CA PHE A 175 3.44 11.13 0.03
C PHE A 175 4.03 10.34 1.20
N THR A 176 4.16 10.95 2.38
CA THR A 176 4.81 10.31 3.52
C THR A 176 4.30 10.85 4.85
N SER A 177 4.77 10.31 5.95
CA SER A 177 4.46 10.78 7.30
C SER A 177 5.08 12.16 7.59
N SER A 178 4.35 13.01 8.30
CA SER A 178 4.86 14.29 8.83
C SER A 178 5.86 14.14 9.99
N LYS A 179 6.03 12.93 10.50
CA LYS A 179 7.02 12.65 11.53
C LYS A 179 8.44 12.70 10.97
N GLU A 180 9.39 13.01 11.82
CA GLU A 180 10.80 13.02 11.46
C GLU A 180 11.29 11.62 11.04
N PRO A 181 12.23 11.52 10.08
CA PRO A 181 12.88 10.26 9.76
C PRO A 181 13.44 9.58 11.03
N GLY A 182 13.22 8.28 11.17
CA GLY A 182 13.54 7.51 12.38
C GLY A 182 12.41 7.47 13.42
N ALA A 183 11.29 8.15 13.17
CA ALA A 183 10.10 8.11 14.02
C ALA A 183 8.81 7.76 13.24
N ARG A 184 8.95 7.49 11.95
CA ARG A 184 7.82 7.13 11.07
C ARG A 184 7.41 5.69 11.29
N ALA A 185 6.12 5.43 11.17
CA ALA A 185 5.56 4.10 11.33
C ALA A 185 4.34 3.92 10.40
N ARG A 186 3.99 2.68 10.11
CA ARG A 186 2.74 2.33 9.44
C ARG A 186 1.56 3.01 10.11
N GLY A 187 0.60 3.51 9.33
CA GLY A 187 -0.59 4.17 9.86
C GLY A 187 -0.34 5.57 10.42
N ASP A 188 0.76 6.21 10.10
CA ASP A 188 1.01 7.58 10.56
C ASP A 188 0.01 8.59 9.98
N TRP A 189 -0.56 8.28 8.81
CA TRP A 189 -1.58 9.07 8.11
C TRP A 189 -2.48 8.16 7.26
N GLY A 190 -3.60 8.67 6.74
CA GLY A 190 -4.61 7.87 6.07
C GLY A 190 -4.16 7.24 4.75
N GLY A 191 -3.71 8.05 3.80
CA GLY A 191 -3.38 7.60 2.46
C GLY A 191 -4.02 8.45 1.36
N VAL A 192 -4.01 7.91 0.15
CA VAL A 192 -4.56 8.56 -1.04
C VAL A 192 -5.76 7.76 -1.55
N VAL A 193 -6.92 8.40 -1.66
CA VAL A 193 -8.16 7.81 -2.14
C VAL A 193 -8.59 8.49 -3.43
N LEU A 194 -8.82 7.71 -4.48
CA LEU A 194 -9.33 8.17 -5.77
C LEU A 194 -10.68 7.51 -6.05
N LEU A 195 -11.72 8.31 -6.22
CA LEU A 195 -13.07 7.84 -6.48
C LEU A 195 -13.51 8.16 -7.91
N GLY A 196 -14.18 7.23 -8.55
CA GLY A 196 -14.59 7.34 -9.95
C GLY A 196 -16.03 6.93 -10.21
N LYS A 197 -16.37 6.80 -11.49
CA LYS A 197 -17.73 6.51 -12.00
C LYS A 197 -17.78 5.26 -12.87
N ALA A 198 -16.77 4.39 -12.79
CA ALA A 198 -16.81 3.10 -13.45
C ALA A 198 -17.68 2.10 -12.67
N PRO A 199 -18.15 1.02 -13.32
CA PRO A 199 -19.04 0.07 -12.70
C PRO A 199 -18.43 -0.62 -11.48
N VAL A 200 -19.26 -0.78 -10.45
CA VAL A 200 -19.02 -1.61 -9.27
C VAL A 200 -20.25 -2.52 -9.07
N ASN A 201 -20.09 -3.64 -8.40
CA ASN A 201 -21.18 -4.57 -8.15
C ASN A 201 -21.83 -4.42 -6.77
N GLU A 202 -21.40 -3.41 -5.99
CA GLU A 202 -21.99 -3.04 -4.71
C GLU A 202 -22.95 -1.85 -4.89
N PRO A 203 -24.24 -2.01 -4.56
CA PRO A 203 -25.21 -0.91 -4.62
C PRO A 203 -24.86 0.21 -3.63
N ASN A 204 -24.87 1.46 -4.12
CA ASN A 204 -24.55 2.63 -3.32
C ASN A 204 -23.14 2.61 -2.70
N ALA A 205 -22.19 2.10 -3.45
CA ALA A 205 -20.82 1.95 -3.01
C ALA A 205 -20.24 3.23 -2.38
N ARG A 206 -19.59 3.07 -1.26
CA ARG A 206 -18.97 4.13 -0.46
C ARG A 206 -17.63 3.66 0.03
N ILE A 207 -16.69 4.58 0.06
CA ILE A 207 -15.39 4.29 0.63
C ILE A 207 -15.41 4.37 2.15
N GLU A 208 -14.64 3.54 2.77
CA GLU A 208 -14.33 3.57 4.19
C GLU A 208 -13.60 4.85 4.59
N GLY A 209 -13.53 5.15 5.87
CA GLY A 209 -12.87 6.36 6.37
C GLY A 209 -13.61 7.68 6.09
N VAL A 210 -14.71 7.66 5.34
CA VAL A 210 -15.58 8.82 5.12
C VAL A 210 -16.94 8.57 5.78
N PRO A 211 -17.44 9.49 6.65
CA PRO A 211 -18.70 9.30 7.35
C PRO A 211 -19.86 8.96 6.40
N GLU A 212 -20.76 8.07 6.83
CA GLU A 212 -21.90 7.60 5.99
C GLU A 212 -22.80 8.72 5.46
N ASN A 213 -22.95 9.79 6.22
CA ASN A 213 -23.76 10.96 5.82
C ASN A 213 -23.01 11.93 4.89
N ASP A 214 -21.72 11.72 4.63
CA ASP A 214 -20.94 12.53 3.69
C ASP A 214 -20.95 11.89 2.30
N THR A 215 -21.65 12.52 1.36
CA THR A 215 -21.81 12.02 -0.01
C THR A 215 -20.50 12.03 -0.82
N ARG A 216 -19.45 12.68 -0.34
CA ARG A 216 -18.13 12.74 -1.00
C ARG A 216 -17.40 11.40 -1.01
N GLY A 217 -17.78 10.48 -0.13
CA GLY A 217 -17.29 9.10 -0.15
C GLY A 217 -17.95 8.19 -1.18
N GLN A 218 -18.98 8.64 -1.91
CA GLN A 218 -19.71 7.82 -2.88
C GLN A 218 -18.94 7.68 -4.20
N PHE A 219 -18.99 6.49 -4.80
CA PHE A 219 -18.37 6.20 -6.09
C PHE A 219 -19.16 5.14 -6.87
N GLY A 220 -18.66 4.79 -8.06
CA GLY A 220 -19.33 3.85 -8.95
C GLY A 220 -20.28 4.54 -9.93
N GLY A 221 -20.67 3.80 -10.95
CA GLY A 221 -21.52 4.29 -12.04
C GLY A 221 -21.49 3.37 -13.25
N SER A 222 -21.51 3.94 -14.45
CA SER A 222 -21.53 3.18 -15.71
C SER A 222 -20.42 3.54 -16.70
N ASP A 223 -19.56 4.49 -16.36
CA ASP A 223 -18.48 4.95 -17.26
C ASP A 223 -17.22 4.11 -17.08
N THR A 224 -17.12 3.02 -17.83
CA THR A 224 -15.95 2.13 -17.81
C THR A 224 -14.63 2.81 -18.18
N GLN A 225 -14.69 3.99 -18.82
CA GLN A 225 -13.53 4.77 -19.22
C GLN A 225 -13.30 5.99 -18.31
N HIS A 226 -14.02 6.13 -17.21
CA HIS A 226 -13.82 7.22 -16.29
C HIS A 226 -12.34 7.38 -15.90
N SER A 227 -11.88 8.62 -15.80
CA SER A 227 -10.52 8.90 -15.37
C SER A 227 -10.51 9.54 -13.98
N CYS A 228 -9.92 8.89 -13.00
CA CYS A 228 -9.58 9.47 -11.70
C CYS A 228 -8.31 10.36 -11.78
N GLY A 229 -7.63 10.37 -12.92
CA GLY A 229 -6.42 11.16 -13.16
C GLY A 229 -5.19 10.33 -13.47
N VAL A 230 -4.03 10.79 -12.98
CA VAL A 230 -2.71 10.17 -13.23
C VAL A 230 -1.94 10.13 -11.92
N VAL A 231 -1.45 8.94 -11.55
CA VAL A 231 -0.48 8.74 -10.48
C VAL A 231 0.72 8.04 -11.10
N GLN A 232 1.82 8.77 -11.25
CA GLN A 232 2.99 8.28 -11.96
C GLN A 232 4.29 8.72 -11.30
N TYR A 233 5.25 7.78 -11.17
CA TYR A 233 6.48 7.97 -10.41
C TYR A 233 6.17 8.56 -9.02
N THR A 234 5.33 7.86 -8.27
CA THR A 234 4.82 8.30 -6.98
C THR A 234 5.13 7.26 -5.91
N ARG A 235 5.60 7.72 -4.76
CA ARG A 235 5.73 6.89 -3.55
C ARG A 235 4.68 7.30 -2.54
N ILE A 236 4.08 6.32 -1.87
CA ILE A 236 3.15 6.48 -0.75
C ILE A 236 3.72 5.66 0.40
N GLU A 237 4.10 6.32 1.48
CA GLU A 237 4.87 5.74 2.56
C GLU A 237 4.16 5.94 3.90
N PHE A 238 4.14 4.91 4.76
CA PHE A 238 3.63 4.94 6.13
C PHE A 238 2.14 5.32 6.27
N ALA A 239 1.34 5.04 5.26
CA ALA A 239 -0.09 5.28 5.24
C ALA A 239 -0.90 4.16 5.91
N GLY A 240 -2.24 4.18 5.77
CA GLY A 240 -3.13 3.13 6.25
C GLY A 240 -3.68 3.39 7.64
N PHE A 241 -4.01 4.64 7.97
CA PHE A 241 -4.53 4.99 9.31
C PHE A 241 -5.96 4.52 9.50
N GLU A 242 -6.22 3.85 10.62
CA GLU A 242 -7.58 3.53 11.07
C GLU A 242 -8.29 4.82 11.52
N VAL A 243 -9.24 5.29 10.73
CA VAL A 243 -9.98 6.53 11.02
C VAL A 243 -10.93 6.32 12.20
N TYR A 244 -11.61 5.18 12.25
CA TYR A 244 -12.40 4.66 13.37
C TYR A 244 -12.55 3.15 13.19
N GLN A 245 -12.92 2.45 14.25
CA GLN A 245 -12.94 0.98 14.32
C GLN A 245 -13.51 0.31 13.05
N ASN A 246 -12.75 -0.57 12.44
CA ASN A 246 -13.03 -1.26 11.18
C ASN A 246 -13.33 -0.29 10.02
N ASN A 247 -12.60 0.80 9.98
CA ASN A 247 -12.60 1.78 8.89
C ASN A 247 -11.18 2.27 8.69
N GLU A 248 -10.40 1.42 8.11
CA GLU A 248 -9.04 1.66 7.73
C GLU A 248 -8.99 2.31 6.34
N LEU A 249 -7.97 3.12 6.13
CA LEU A 249 -7.61 3.61 4.80
C LEU A 249 -6.34 2.89 4.35
N ASN A 250 -6.29 2.58 3.08
CA ASN A 250 -5.14 1.92 2.47
C ASN A 250 -4.02 2.89 2.10
N GLY A 251 -2.89 2.36 1.65
CA GLY A 251 -1.88 3.19 1.03
C GLY A 251 -2.45 3.98 -0.16
N LEU A 252 -3.02 3.26 -1.11
CA LEU A 252 -3.72 3.82 -2.27
C LEU A 252 -5.05 3.09 -2.46
N THR A 253 -6.16 3.81 -2.38
CA THR A 253 -7.50 3.26 -2.63
C THR A 253 -8.06 3.75 -3.96
N LEU A 254 -8.61 2.85 -4.77
CA LEU A 254 -9.15 3.11 -6.10
C LEU A 254 -10.61 2.63 -6.19
N GLY A 255 -11.56 3.50 -5.83
CA GLY A 255 -13.00 3.19 -5.88
C GLY A 255 -13.63 3.54 -7.22
N GLY A 256 -14.06 2.56 -8.03
CA GLY A 256 -14.74 2.79 -9.31
C GLY A 256 -13.93 3.60 -10.33
N CYS A 257 -12.61 3.52 -10.31
CA CYS A 257 -11.77 4.16 -11.32
C CYS A 257 -11.81 3.38 -12.64
N GLY A 258 -11.93 4.09 -13.75
CA GLY A 258 -12.04 3.50 -15.09
C GLY A 258 -10.72 3.44 -15.85
N SER A 259 -10.75 2.85 -17.04
CA SER A 259 -9.56 2.52 -17.84
C SER A 259 -8.76 3.72 -18.37
N ASN A 260 -9.29 4.95 -18.31
CA ASN A 260 -8.53 6.15 -18.62
C ASN A 260 -7.76 6.72 -17.42
N THR A 261 -7.83 6.07 -16.25
CA THR A 261 -6.97 6.37 -15.11
C THR A 261 -5.59 5.77 -15.36
N ILE A 262 -4.53 6.51 -15.07
CA ILE A 262 -3.15 6.04 -15.24
C ILE A 262 -2.53 5.84 -13.85
N ILE A 263 -2.25 4.59 -13.50
CA ILE A 263 -1.51 4.19 -12.29
C ILE A 263 -0.25 3.46 -12.77
N GLN A 264 0.88 4.17 -12.75
CA GLN A 264 2.11 3.63 -13.32
C GLN A 264 3.35 4.12 -12.55
N ASN A 265 4.28 3.20 -12.27
CA ASN A 265 5.47 3.50 -11.45
C ASN A 265 5.04 4.03 -10.08
N VAL A 266 4.26 3.24 -9.36
CA VAL A 266 3.77 3.56 -8.01
C VAL A 266 4.39 2.59 -7.01
N GLN A 267 4.92 3.14 -5.94
CA GLN A 267 5.39 2.39 -4.77
C GLN A 267 4.50 2.70 -3.57
N VAL A 268 4.01 1.66 -2.91
CA VAL A 268 3.45 1.76 -1.55
C VAL A 268 4.39 1.06 -0.59
N HIS A 269 4.76 1.74 0.48
CA HIS A 269 5.75 1.26 1.42
C HIS A 269 5.27 1.40 2.86
N ARG A 270 5.17 0.27 3.57
CA ARG A 270 4.78 0.21 4.97
C ARG A 270 3.41 0.86 5.24
N ALA A 271 2.37 0.46 4.53
CA ALA A 271 0.99 0.73 4.92
C ALA A 271 0.63 -0.06 6.19
N LEU A 272 -0.29 0.45 7.02
CA LEU A 272 -0.78 -0.27 8.22
C LEU A 272 -1.90 -1.24 7.87
N ASP A 273 -2.64 -0.91 6.85
CA ASP A 273 -3.65 -1.72 6.20
C ASP A 273 -3.12 -2.14 4.83
N ASP A 274 -3.96 -2.23 3.81
CA ASP A 274 -3.52 -2.67 2.49
C ASP A 274 -2.56 -1.70 1.82
N GLY A 275 -1.74 -2.27 0.94
CA GLY A 275 -0.91 -1.47 0.07
C GLY A 275 -1.73 -0.71 -0.95
N ILE A 276 -2.43 -1.43 -1.81
CA ILE A 276 -3.32 -0.87 -2.84
C ILE A 276 -4.60 -1.69 -2.86
N GLU A 277 -5.75 -1.02 -2.73
CA GLU A 277 -7.04 -1.68 -2.81
C GLU A 277 -7.93 -1.10 -3.91
N MET A 278 -8.59 -1.97 -4.66
CA MET A 278 -9.49 -1.64 -5.76
C MET A 278 -10.92 -2.08 -5.50
N PHE A 279 -11.80 -1.13 -5.30
CA PHE A 279 -13.24 -1.37 -5.21
C PHE A 279 -13.92 -1.19 -6.57
N GLY A 280 -14.06 -2.28 -7.31
CA GLY A 280 -14.65 -2.26 -8.65
C GLY A 280 -13.87 -1.45 -9.68
N GLY A 281 -14.52 -1.15 -10.79
CA GLY A 281 -13.92 -0.38 -11.89
C GLY A 281 -13.07 -1.21 -12.85
N THR A 282 -12.32 -0.51 -13.69
CA THR A 282 -11.55 -1.09 -14.81
C THR A 282 -10.16 -0.46 -14.93
N VAL A 283 -9.65 0.15 -13.88
CA VAL A 283 -8.33 0.78 -13.86
C VAL A 283 -7.23 -0.28 -14.01
N ASP A 284 -6.23 0.04 -14.81
CA ASP A 284 -5.04 -0.78 -15.02
C ASP A 284 -3.85 -0.27 -14.18
N LEU A 285 -3.02 -1.20 -13.70
CA LEU A 285 -1.83 -0.88 -12.91
C LEU A 285 -0.56 -1.40 -13.59
N LYS A 286 0.46 -0.57 -13.73
CA LYS A 286 1.72 -0.96 -14.37
C LYS A 286 2.94 -0.47 -13.60
N ASN A 287 3.95 -1.34 -13.43
CA ASN A 287 5.16 -1.06 -12.66
C ASN A 287 4.83 -0.69 -11.19
N ILE A 288 4.26 -1.63 -10.47
CA ILE A 288 3.79 -1.47 -9.09
C ILE A 288 4.76 -2.15 -8.14
N LEU A 289 5.08 -1.47 -7.06
CA LEU A 289 5.89 -2.00 -5.97
C LEU A 289 5.16 -1.81 -4.64
N VAL A 290 4.84 -2.90 -3.97
CA VAL A 290 4.32 -2.85 -2.59
C VAL A 290 5.28 -3.59 -1.66
N THR A 291 5.67 -2.94 -0.57
CA THR A 291 6.62 -3.50 0.39
C THR A 291 6.16 -3.27 1.82
N GLY A 292 5.99 -4.37 2.55
CA GLY A 292 5.73 -4.36 3.99
C GLY A 292 4.40 -3.72 4.40
N ALA A 293 3.33 -3.91 3.63
CA ALA A 293 1.97 -3.67 4.08
C ALA A 293 1.65 -4.57 5.28
N ALA A 294 0.79 -4.13 6.19
CA ALA A 294 0.56 -4.86 7.44
C ALA A 294 -0.69 -5.73 7.38
N ASP A 295 -1.51 -5.56 6.38
CA ASP A 295 -2.53 -6.48 5.93
C ASP A 295 -2.19 -6.96 4.52
N ASP A 296 -3.04 -6.82 3.54
CA ASP A 296 -2.78 -7.31 2.20
C ASP A 296 -1.94 -6.34 1.38
N SER A 297 -1.24 -6.84 0.38
CA SER A 297 -0.40 -5.95 -0.42
C SER A 297 -1.16 -5.37 -1.60
N ILE A 298 -1.95 -6.18 -2.29
CA ILE A 298 -2.93 -5.76 -3.30
C ILE A 298 -4.23 -6.48 -3.00
N ASP A 299 -5.27 -5.73 -2.69
CA ASP A 299 -6.62 -6.23 -2.51
C ASP A 299 -7.57 -5.72 -3.59
N TRP A 300 -8.60 -6.50 -3.89
CA TRP A 300 -9.68 -6.08 -4.77
C TRP A 300 -11.03 -6.68 -4.41
N ASP A 301 -12.04 -5.86 -4.53
CA ASP A 301 -13.43 -6.23 -4.28
C ASP A 301 -14.38 -5.57 -5.31
N TRP A 302 -15.66 -5.83 -5.19
CA TRP A 302 -16.80 -5.20 -5.83
C TRP A 302 -16.72 -5.11 -7.35
N GLY A 303 -16.12 -6.15 -7.98
CA GLY A 303 -16.15 -6.30 -9.42
C GLY A 303 -15.04 -5.59 -10.18
N TRP A 304 -13.85 -5.45 -9.59
CA TRP A 304 -12.70 -4.93 -10.32
C TRP A 304 -12.24 -5.86 -11.45
N ARG A 305 -11.99 -5.30 -12.64
CA ARG A 305 -11.60 -6.01 -13.87
C ARG A 305 -10.45 -5.35 -14.60
N GLY A 306 -9.53 -4.79 -13.86
CA GLY A 306 -8.33 -4.18 -14.41
C GLY A 306 -7.25 -5.19 -14.81
N ARG A 307 -6.18 -4.66 -15.38
CA ARG A 307 -5.00 -5.42 -15.78
C ARG A 307 -3.79 -4.94 -14.99
N VAL A 308 -2.92 -5.88 -14.64
CA VAL A 308 -1.66 -5.58 -13.97
C VAL A 308 -0.49 -6.17 -14.76
N GLN A 309 0.52 -5.36 -15.02
CA GLN A 309 1.78 -5.87 -15.54
C GLN A 309 2.97 -5.23 -14.81
N PHE A 310 3.95 -6.08 -14.45
CA PHE A 310 5.14 -5.68 -13.69
C PHE A 310 4.80 -5.20 -12.27
N ALA A 311 4.23 -6.09 -11.46
CA ALA A 311 4.07 -5.84 -10.03
C ALA A 311 5.08 -6.64 -9.21
N ILE A 312 5.59 -6.03 -8.15
CA ILE A 312 6.44 -6.68 -7.16
C ILE A 312 5.82 -6.46 -5.78
N ILE A 313 5.66 -7.55 -5.07
CA ILE A 313 5.24 -7.55 -3.67
C ILE A 313 6.35 -8.16 -2.84
N GLN A 314 6.73 -7.47 -1.76
CA GLN A 314 7.61 -8.03 -0.74
C GLN A 314 6.95 -7.89 0.63
N GLN A 315 6.62 -9.00 1.22
CA GLN A 315 6.11 -9.03 2.59
C GLN A 315 7.27 -9.09 3.60
N TYR A 316 7.10 -8.39 4.72
CA TYR A 316 8.08 -8.34 5.80
C TYR A 316 7.72 -9.32 6.91
N ARG A 317 8.71 -9.66 7.76
CA ARG A 317 8.55 -10.70 8.80
C ARG A 317 7.68 -10.29 9.98
N ASP A 318 7.50 -9.01 10.15
CA ASP A 318 6.82 -8.42 11.32
C ASP A 318 5.31 -8.31 11.14
N VAL A 319 4.83 -8.26 9.90
CA VAL A 319 3.43 -7.97 9.54
C VAL A 319 3.05 -8.59 8.20
N GLY A 320 1.79 -8.43 7.82
CA GLY A 320 1.23 -8.82 6.54
C GLY A 320 0.34 -10.04 6.65
N ASP A 321 -0.64 -10.14 5.78
CA ASP A 321 -1.50 -11.30 5.61
C ASP A 321 -1.26 -11.91 4.22
N ASN A 322 -1.94 -11.49 3.17
CA ASN A 322 -1.73 -12.03 1.84
C ASN A 322 -0.94 -11.06 0.94
N ALA A 323 -0.27 -11.57 -0.10
CA ALA A 323 0.24 -10.66 -1.13
C ALA A 323 -0.89 -10.16 -2.02
N PHE A 324 -1.82 -11.04 -2.35
CA PHE A 324 -3.08 -10.72 -3.01
C PHE A 324 -4.23 -11.31 -2.21
N GLU A 325 -5.20 -10.48 -1.87
CA GLU A 325 -6.55 -10.91 -1.53
C GLU A 325 -7.49 -10.55 -2.68
N GLY A 326 -8.47 -11.39 -2.97
CA GLY A 326 -9.34 -11.12 -4.08
C GLY A 326 -10.76 -11.57 -3.83
N ASP A 327 -11.63 -10.59 -3.68
CA ASP A 327 -13.04 -10.77 -3.43
C ASP A 327 -13.90 -10.30 -4.61
N ASN A 328 -15.10 -10.83 -4.71
CA ASN A 328 -16.08 -10.31 -5.64
C ASN A 328 -17.15 -9.48 -4.94
N ASN A 329 -17.83 -10.05 -3.94
CA ASN A 329 -18.81 -9.33 -3.13
C ASN A 329 -19.30 -10.21 -1.99
N GLY A 330 -19.04 -9.84 -0.73
CA GLY A 330 -19.40 -10.59 0.46
C GLY A 330 -20.90 -10.78 0.68
N SER A 331 -21.72 -9.91 0.12
CA SER A 331 -23.19 -10.03 0.19
C SER A 331 -23.76 -10.92 -0.91
N SER A 332 -23.04 -11.09 -2.03
CA SER A 332 -23.49 -11.89 -3.18
C SER A 332 -22.32 -12.33 -4.05
N HIS A 333 -21.79 -13.53 -3.80
CA HIS A 333 -20.65 -14.10 -4.53
C HIS A 333 -20.85 -14.19 -6.05
N SER A 334 -22.07 -14.11 -6.52
CA SER A 334 -22.42 -14.09 -7.95
C SER A 334 -22.70 -12.70 -8.49
N ALA A 335 -22.42 -11.62 -7.72
CA ALA A 335 -22.63 -10.24 -8.16
C ALA A 335 -21.90 -9.93 -9.46
N VAL A 336 -22.46 -9.03 -10.25
CA VAL A 336 -21.91 -8.60 -11.55
C VAL A 336 -21.82 -7.08 -11.64
N PRO A 337 -20.76 -6.56 -12.26
CA PRO A 337 -19.64 -7.26 -12.90
C PRO A 337 -18.84 -8.07 -11.88
N ARG A 338 -18.40 -9.28 -12.24
CA ARG A 338 -17.52 -10.08 -11.38
C ARG A 338 -16.14 -9.48 -11.31
N SER A 339 -15.49 -9.57 -10.16
CA SER A 339 -14.05 -9.33 -10.03
C SER A 339 -13.30 -10.39 -10.84
N GLU A 340 -12.58 -9.95 -11.89
CA GLU A 340 -11.88 -10.85 -12.81
C GLU A 340 -10.64 -10.14 -13.41
N PRO A 341 -9.67 -9.76 -12.57
CA PRO A 341 -8.48 -9.07 -13.03
C PRO A 341 -7.52 -9.97 -13.80
N THR A 342 -6.61 -9.36 -14.56
CA THR A 342 -5.60 -10.09 -15.33
C THR A 342 -4.19 -9.63 -14.96
N PHE A 343 -3.37 -10.56 -14.46
CA PHE A 343 -2.00 -10.31 -14.03
C PHE A 343 -0.98 -10.98 -14.97
N TYR A 344 0.04 -10.23 -15.36
CA TYR A 344 1.20 -10.73 -16.09
C TYR A 344 2.50 -10.20 -15.50
N ASN A 345 3.53 -11.06 -15.46
CA ASN A 345 4.88 -10.66 -15.06
C ASN A 345 4.92 -10.05 -13.64
N VAL A 346 4.52 -10.83 -12.67
CA VAL A 346 4.44 -10.43 -11.25
C VAL A 346 5.46 -11.22 -10.43
N THR A 347 6.07 -10.58 -9.43
CA THR A 347 6.91 -11.22 -8.42
C THR A 347 6.28 -11.06 -7.06
N LEU A 348 5.87 -12.15 -6.45
CA LEU A 348 5.41 -12.22 -5.07
C LEU A 348 6.51 -12.87 -4.23
N TYR A 349 7.01 -12.14 -3.24
CA TYR A 349 8.05 -12.61 -2.35
C TYR A 349 7.61 -12.51 -0.89
N GLY A 350 7.36 -13.67 -0.30
CA GLY A 350 7.00 -13.81 1.10
C GLY A 350 8.23 -13.70 2.02
N SER A 351 7.99 -13.58 3.31
CA SER A 351 9.05 -13.47 4.30
C SER A 351 9.73 -14.81 4.64
N GLY A 352 9.21 -15.93 4.15
CA GLY A 352 9.62 -17.29 4.47
C GLY A 352 9.29 -17.74 5.89
N ARG A 353 9.01 -16.80 6.77
CA ARG A 353 8.55 -17.02 8.15
C ARG A 353 7.83 -15.76 8.62
N SER A 354 6.70 -15.92 9.22
CA SER A 354 5.92 -14.82 9.79
C SER A 354 5.43 -15.17 11.19
N ALA A 355 5.24 -14.15 12.00
CA ALA A 355 4.41 -14.27 13.20
C ALA A 355 2.91 -14.33 12.85
N LYS A 356 2.55 -13.86 11.65
CA LYS A 356 1.26 -14.02 10.99
C LYS A 356 1.36 -15.06 9.88
N GLU A 357 0.25 -15.51 9.42
CA GLU A 357 0.08 -16.46 8.33
C GLU A 357 0.17 -15.69 7.02
N HIS A 358 1.13 -16.08 6.16
CA HIS A 358 1.28 -15.48 4.84
C HIS A 358 0.86 -16.45 3.74
N ARG A 359 -0.11 -16.05 2.93
CA ARG A 359 -0.44 -16.65 1.64
C ARG A 359 0.03 -15.74 0.50
N ALA A 360 0.33 -16.33 -0.65
CA ALA A 360 0.66 -15.48 -1.80
C ALA A 360 -0.60 -14.92 -2.45
N ILE A 361 -1.61 -15.75 -2.65
CA ILE A 361 -2.88 -15.36 -3.27
C ILE A 361 -4.01 -16.04 -2.51
N MET A 362 -4.97 -15.27 -2.03
CA MET A 362 -6.25 -15.75 -1.52
C MET A 362 -7.37 -15.24 -2.43
N LEU A 363 -8.25 -16.13 -2.86
CA LEU A 363 -9.44 -15.80 -3.66
C LEU A 363 -10.68 -16.33 -2.98
N ARG A 364 -11.67 -15.46 -2.77
CA ARG A 364 -12.92 -15.79 -2.09
C ARG A 364 -14.10 -15.00 -2.66
N GLU A 365 -15.27 -15.23 -2.13
CA GLU A 365 -16.50 -14.52 -2.41
C GLU A 365 -16.89 -14.50 -3.90
N GLY A 366 -16.46 -15.54 -4.64
CA GLY A 366 -16.77 -15.68 -6.05
C GLY A 366 -15.87 -14.86 -7.00
N SER A 367 -14.71 -14.38 -6.55
CA SER A 367 -13.73 -13.71 -7.41
C SER A 367 -13.16 -14.67 -8.46
N GLY A 368 -13.03 -14.20 -9.70
CA GLY A 368 -12.22 -14.80 -10.73
C GLY A 368 -10.83 -14.16 -10.79
N GLY A 369 -10.07 -14.50 -11.84
CA GLY A 369 -8.78 -13.87 -12.10
C GLY A 369 -7.89 -14.66 -13.03
N HIS A 370 -6.94 -14.00 -13.67
CA HIS A 370 -6.03 -14.60 -14.64
C HIS A 370 -4.59 -14.26 -14.26
N PHE A 371 -3.84 -15.28 -13.82
CA PHE A 371 -2.50 -15.13 -13.23
C PHE A 371 -1.45 -15.82 -14.09
N HIS A 372 -0.58 -15.04 -14.74
CA HIS A 372 0.38 -15.55 -15.72
C HIS A 372 1.79 -14.97 -15.53
N ASN A 373 2.79 -15.80 -15.81
CA ASN A 373 4.21 -15.41 -15.78
C ASN A 373 4.65 -14.84 -14.40
N MET A 374 4.12 -15.39 -13.34
CA MET A 374 4.46 -14.96 -11.99
C MET A 374 5.69 -15.72 -11.47
N ILE A 375 6.39 -15.12 -10.51
CA ILE A 375 7.28 -15.79 -9.56
C ILE A 375 6.64 -15.68 -8.19
N ILE A 376 6.42 -16.80 -7.52
CA ILE A 376 5.84 -16.91 -6.19
C ILE A 376 6.82 -17.65 -5.30
N ASP A 377 7.40 -16.95 -4.34
CA ASP A 377 8.50 -17.48 -3.53
C ASP A 377 8.34 -17.15 -2.04
N SER A 378 8.59 -18.14 -1.20
CA SER A 378 8.76 -18.00 0.26
C SER A 378 7.50 -17.58 1.04
N TYR A 379 6.32 -18.00 0.62
CA TYR A 379 5.10 -17.86 1.41
C TYR A 379 4.98 -18.99 2.44
N ALA A 380 4.78 -18.62 3.71
CA ALA A 380 4.87 -19.56 4.83
C ALA A 380 3.76 -20.59 4.85
N ILE A 381 2.55 -20.22 4.38
CA ILE A 381 1.40 -21.12 4.30
C ILE A 381 1.30 -21.71 2.92
N GLU A 382 0.88 -20.93 1.91
CA GLU A 382 0.63 -21.46 0.59
C GLU A 382 0.77 -20.42 -0.53
N ALA A 383 0.85 -20.92 -1.75
CA ALA A 383 0.99 -20.08 -2.93
C ALA A 383 -0.36 -19.62 -3.49
N LEU A 384 -1.39 -20.41 -3.35
CA LEU A 384 -2.75 -20.11 -3.77
C LEU A 384 -3.73 -20.79 -2.81
N ASP A 385 -4.69 -20.03 -2.34
CA ASP A 385 -5.84 -20.45 -1.56
C ASP A 385 -7.09 -19.97 -2.29
N THR A 386 -7.98 -20.89 -2.64
CA THR A 386 -9.26 -20.57 -3.28
C THR A 386 -10.39 -21.01 -2.37
N ARG A 387 -11.36 -20.16 -2.17
CA ARG A 387 -12.47 -20.41 -1.25
C ARG A 387 -13.81 -20.20 -1.92
N ASP A 388 -14.86 -20.69 -1.26
CA ASP A 388 -16.26 -20.49 -1.66
C ASP A 388 -16.52 -20.95 -3.11
N GLU A 389 -17.31 -20.18 -3.86
CA GLU A 389 -17.71 -20.48 -5.22
C GLU A 389 -16.61 -20.34 -6.26
N VAL A 390 -15.47 -19.78 -5.90
CA VAL A 390 -14.35 -19.52 -6.84
C VAL A 390 -13.89 -20.80 -7.51
N THR A 391 -13.90 -21.93 -6.81
CA THR A 391 -13.50 -23.23 -7.35
C THR A 391 -14.29 -23.64 -8.59
N ALA A 392 -15.56 -23.27 -8.66
CA ALA A 392 -16.41 -23.52 -9.82
C ALA A 392 -15.99 -22.71 -11.07
N LEU A 393 -15.33 -21.58 -10.88
CA LEU A 393 -14.91 -20.69 -11.99
C LEU A 393 -13.78 -21.28 -12.82
N VAL A 394 -13.03 -22.22 -12.30
CA VAL A 394 -12.00 -22.95 -13.07
C VAL A 394 -12.61 -23.58 -14.31
N GLY A 395 -13.72 -24.28 -14.17
CA GLY A 395 -14.45 -24.89 -15.29
C GLY A 395 -15.11 -23.85 -16.21
N MET A 396 -15.40 -22.66 -15.70
CA MET A 396 -15.98 -21.56 -16.47
C MET A 396 -14.92 -20.68 -17.17
N ASN A 397 -13.64 -20.99 -17.00
CA ASN A 397 -12.51 -20.19 -17.50
C ASN A 397 -12.48 -18.75 -16.98
N ALA A 398 -13.08 -18.49 -15.84
CA ALA A 398 -13.02 -17.22 -15.12
C ALA A 398 -11.85 -17.18 -14.12
N LEU A 399 -11.19 -18.32 -13.92
CA LEU A 399 -9.96 -18.44 -13.13
C LEU A 399 -8.91 -19.18 -13.94
N THR A 400 -7.72 -18.59 -14.12
CA THR A 400 -6.58 -19.24 -14.74
C THR A 400 -5.29 -18.93 -14.01
N PHE A 401 -4.45 -19.96 -13.84
CA PHE A 401 -3.18 -19.86 -13.12
C PHE A 401 -2.10 -20.62 -13.89
N SER A 402 -1.38 -19.96 -14.79
CA SER A 402 -0.52 -20.68 -15.71
C SER A 402 0.81 -20.01 -16.02
N HIS A 403 1.81 -20.81 -16.38
CA HIS A 403 3.18 -20.39 -16.71
C HIS A 403 3.87 -19.68 -15.53
N ASN A 404 3.49 -19.99 -14.31
CA ASN A 404 4.05 -19.43 -13.08
C ASN A 404 5.22 -20.28 -12.58
N LEU A 405 6.14 -19.65 -11.86
CA LEU A 405 7.27 -20.27 -11.18
C LEU A 405 7.04 -20.20 -9.66
N LEU A 406 6.93 -21.35 -9.03
CA LEU A 406 6.65 -21.46 -7.60
C LEU A 406 7.80 -22.14 -6.88
N ALA A 407 8.28 -21.56 -5.78
CA ALA A 407 9.35 -22.14 -4.95
C ALA A 407 9.24 -21.74 -3.48
N ASN A 408 9.74 -22.61 -2.62
CA ASN A 408 9.93 -22.37 -1.19
C ASN A 408 8.65 -22.02 -0.42
N ASN A 409 7.47 -22.28 -0.97
CA ASN A 409 6.20 -22.05 -0.29
C ASN A 409 5.91 -23.22 0.66
N GLY A 410 5.13 -22.97 1.70
CA GLY A 410 4.71 -24.00 2.65
C GLY A 410 3.92 -25.12 1.96
N ARG A 411 2.89 -24.71 1.21
CA ARG A 411 2.13 -25.56 0.27
C ARG A 411 2.01 -24.85 -1.07
N LEU A 412 1.57 -25.55 -2.11
CA LEU A 412 1.18 -24.91 -3.36
C LEU A 412 -0.26 -24.42 -3.30
N GLY A 413 -1.10 -25.15 -2.60
CA GLY A 413 -2.50 -24.92 -2.33
C GLY A 413 -3.04 -26.04 -1.45
N ASN A 414 -4.30 -26.03 -1.14
CA ASN A 414 -4.91 -27.06 -0.32
C ASN A 414 -4.94 -28.41 -1.05
N LEU A 415 -4.69 -29.49 -0.32
CA LEU A 415 -4.69 -30.86 -0.90
C LEU A 415 -6.10 -31.49 -0.89
N THR A 416 -6.86 -31.17 0.11
CA THR A 416 -8.23 -31.64 0.31
C THR A 416 -8.90 -30.77 1.35
N ILE A 417 -10.22 -30.66 1.34
CA ILE A 417 -10.98 -30.12 2.45
C ILE A 417 -10.71 -30.99 3.67
N VAL A 418 -9.90 -30.55 4.57
CA VAL A 418 -9.71 -31.23 5.84
C VAL A 418 -9.80 -30.22 6.96
N ASN A 419 -11.01 -29.99 7.47
CA ASN A 419 -11.25 -29.30 8.75
C ASN A 419 -10.67 -27.86 8.86
N GLU A 420 -10.45 -27.16 7.78
CA GLU A 420 -10.25 -25.72 7.85
C GLU A 420 -11.63 -25.11 8.00
N THR A 421 -11.87 -24.45 9.13
CA THR A 421 -13.20 -23.93 9.49
C THR A 421 -13.69 -22.82 8.57
N ASP A 422 -12.80 -22.27 7.74
CA ASP A 422 -13.04 -21.12 6.88
C ASP A 422 -12.76 -21.43 5.39
N ASP A 423 -12.35 -22.67 5.05
CA ASP A 423 -12.08 -23.10 3.68
C ASP A 423 -13.24 -23.96 3.16
N ASP A 424 -14.11 -23.36 2.38
CA ASP A 424 -15.27 -24.01 1.75
C ASP A 424 -15.06 -24.10 0.22
N ASP A 425 -13.95 -24.73 -0.19
CA ASP A 425 -13.55 -24.91 -1.57
C ASP A 425 -14.23 -26.08 -2.29
N PHE A 426 -15.25 -26.68 -1.65
CA PHE A 426 -16.00 -27.84 -2.15
C PHE A 426 -15.13 -29.10 -2.44
N GLY A 427 -13.93 -29.19 -1.86
CA GLY A 427 -12.99 -30.30 -2.06
C GLY A 427 -12.15 -30.15 -3.31
N PHE A 428 -11.96 -28.95 -3.78
CA PHE A 428 -11.04 -28.67 -4.85
C PHE A 428 -9.59 -28.95 -4.42
N ASN A 429 -8.84 -29.65 -5.23
CA ASN A 429 -7.44 -29.93 -4.95
C ASN A 429 -6.54 -29.00 -5.74
N GLU A 430 -6.22 -27.86 -5.18
CA GLU A 430 -5.45 -26.80 -5.82
C GLU A 430 -4.03 -27.23 -6.16
N GLU A 431 -3.36 -28.00 -5.29
CA GLU A 431 -2.03 -28.50 -5.60
C GLU A 431 -2.05 -29.39 -6.85
N LEU A 432 -3.04 -30.26 -6.99
CA LEU A 432 -3.17 -31.11 -8.17
C LEU A 432 -3.46 -30.27 -9.41
N TRP A 433 -4.31 -29.26 -9.28
CA TRP A 433 -4.63 -28.34 -10.36
C TRP A 433 -3.42 -27.49 -10.78
N ILE A 434 -2.70 -26.88 -9.84
CA ILE A 434 -1.49 -26.10 -10.10
C ILE A 434 -0.42 -26.93 -10.84
N ARG A 435 -0.29 -28.22 -10.50
CA ARG A 435 0.65 -29.16 -11.14
C ARG A 435 0.18 -29.73 -12.47
N SER A 436 -1.02 -29.40 -12.88
CA SER A 436 -1.56 -29.99 -14.12
C SER A 436 -0.74 -29.51 -15.34
N PRO A 437 -0.36 -30.43 -16.25
CA PRO A 437 0.56 -30.11 -17.36
C PRO A 437 0.06 -29.01 -18.31
N GLU A 438 -1.24 -28.87 -18.45
CA GLU A 438 -1.88 -27.88 -19.30
C GLU A 438 -1.66 -26.44 -18.80
N LEU A 439 -1.47 -26.25 -17.51
CA LEU A 439 -1.20 -24.93 -16.91
C LEU A 439 0.26 -24.51 -17.10
N GLN A 440 1.15 -25.44 -17.40
CA GLN A 440 2.58 -25.17 -17.63
C GLN A 440 3.26 -24.39 -16.48
N ASN A 441 2.81 -24.58 -15.27
CA ASN A 441 3.48 -24.05 -14.08
C ASN A 441 4.77 -24.83 -13.80
N THR A 442 5.76 -24.16 -13.24
CA THR A 442 7.03 -24.77 -12.84
C THR A 442 7.15 -24.71 -11.33
N VAL A 443 7.24 -25.88 -10.69
CA VAL A 443 7.46 -25.98 -9.25
C VAL A 443 8.90 -26.48 -9.01
N GLN A 444 9.68 -25.73 -8.27
CA GLN A 444 11.08 -26.02 -8.01
C GLN A 444 11.55 -25.48 -6.67
N VAL A 445 12.79 -25.75 -6.30
CA VAL A 445 13.37 -25.34 -5.02
C VAL A 445 13.98 -23.94 -5.05
N GLU A 446 14.18 -23.36 -6.21
CA GLU A 446 14.79 -22.02 -6.37
C GLU A 446 14.12 -21.25 -7.51
N THR A 447 13.80 -19.99 -7.26
CA THR A 447 13.31 -19.05 -8.28
C THR A 447 14.44 -18.31 -8.99
N GLY A 448 15.64 -18.35 -8.45
CA GLY A 448 16.77 -17.56 -8.92
C GLY A 448 16.72 -16.10 -8.49
N LEU A 449 15.82 -15.71 -7.59
CA LEU A 449 15.87 -14.40 -6.96
C LEU A 449 17.17 -14.23 -6.18
N GLN A 450 17.67 -13.00 -6.10
CA GLN A 450 18.92 -12.72 -5.40
C GLN A 450 18.67 -12.79 -3.88
N PRO A 451 19.64 -13.26 -3.07
CA PRO A 451 19.51 -13.26 -1.62
C PRO A 451 19.19 -11.88 -1.01
N SER A 452 19.60 -10.80 -1.67
CA SER A 452 19.30 -9.43 -1.29
C SER A 452 17.81 -9.06 -1.35
N VAL A 453 16.98 -9.86 -2.00
CA VAL A 453 15.53 -9.72 -1.95
C VAL A 453 14.99 -9.84 -0.52
N THR A 454 15.69 -10.56 0.34
CA THR A 454 15.34 -10.69 1.76
C THR A 454 15.77 -9.48 2.61
N SER A 455 16.51 -8.53 2.04
CA SER A 455 16.94 -7.31 2.73
C SER A 455 15.90 -6.21 2.56
N GLU A 456 15.29 -5.78 3.65
CA GLU A 456 14.29 -4.72 3.67
C GLU A 456 14.87 -3.34 3.35
N SER A 457 16.14 -3.11 3.66
CA SER A 457 16.82 -1.83 3.45
C SER A 457 17.42 -1.64 2.06
N SER A 458 17.65 -2.74 1.33
CA SER A 458 18.26 -2.70 -0.01
C SER A 458 17.80 -3.88 -0.85
N PRO A 459 16.51 -3.96 -1.19
CA PRO A 459 15.96 -5.09 -1.92
C PRO A 459 16.46 -5.11 -3.37
N HIS A 460 16.65 -6.31 -3.89
CA HIS A 460 17.06 -6.54 -5.27
C HIS A 460 16.20 -7.63 -5.91
N PHE A 461 15.23 -7.21 -6.71
CA PHE A 461 14.16 -8.05 -7.24
C PHE A 461 14.47 -8.71 -8.59
N ARG A 462 15.70 -8.63 -9.08
CA ARG A 462 16.06 -9.26 -10.36
C ARG A 462 16.39 -10.74 -10.14
N PRO A 463 15.72 -11.67 -10.82
CA PRO A 463 16.10 -13.08 -10.82
C PRO A 463 17.49 -13.27 -11.44
N ARG A 464 18.20 -14.32 -11.06
CA ARG A 464 19.46 -14.69 -11.72
C ARG A 464 19.20 -15.07 -13.17
N SER A 465 20.09 -14.67 -14.05
CA SER A 465 19.99 -14.99 -15.49
C SER A 465 20.07 -16.49 -15.80
N SER A 466 20.55 -17.29 -14.85
CA SER A 466 20.59 -18.77 -14.94
C SER A 466 19.22 -19.41 -14.77
N VAL A 467 18.24 -18.71 -14.19
CA VAL A 467 16.86 -19.17 -14.18
C VAL A 467 16.32 -19.01 -15.59
N ARG A 468 16.23 -20.11 -16.27
CA ARG A 468 15.63 -20.12 -17.60
C ARG A 468 14.15 -19.75 -17.44
N ALA A 469 13.72 -18.72 -18.15
CA ALA A 469 12.31 -18.48 -18.45
C ALA A 469 11.80 -19.68 -19.25
N MET A 470 11.41 -20.75 -18.55
CA MET A 470 11.28 -22.03 -19.24
C MET A 470 10.00 -22.12 -20.06
N THR A 471 8.94 -21.40 -19.73
CA THR A 471 7.66 -21.48 -20.43
C THR A 471 6.79 -20.25 -20.19
N ALA A 472 7.33 -19.07 -20.44
CA ALA A 472 6.53 -17.85 -20.30
C ALA A 472 5.45 -17.77 -21.38
N LYS A 473 4.25 -17.44 -20.99
CA LYS A 473 3.15 -17.12 -21.87
C LYS A 473 3.36 -15.75 -22.51
N ARG A 474 3.13 -15.61 -23.80
CA ARG A 474 3.14 -14.30 -24.43
C ARG A 474 1.99 -13.46 -23.87
N PRO A 475 2.27 -12.25 -23.33
CA PRO A 475 1.19 -11.34 -22.96
C PRO A 475 0.29 -11.02 -24.15
N PRO A 476 -1.00 -10.73 -23.92
CA PRO A 476 -1.92 -10.41 -25.01
C PRO A 476 -1.47 -9.22 -25.84
N LYS A 477 -1.78 -9.24 -27.14
CA LYS A 477 -1.59 -8.10 -28.01
C LYS A 477 -2.63 -7.03 -27.68
N ALA A 478 -2.27 -6.11 -26.79
CA ALA A 478 -3.10 -4.98 -26.38
C ALA A 478 -2.18 -3.81 -26.04
N GLU A 479 -2.67 -2.60 -26.16
CA GLU A 479 -1.87 -1.39 -25.90
C GLU A 479 -1.25 -1.37 -24.50
N PHE A 480 -1.93 -1.95 -23.51
CA PHE A 480 -1.47 -1.98 -22.13
C PHE A 480 -0.27 -2.92 -21.91
N PHE A 481 -0.29 -4.12 -22.51
CA PHE A 481 0.73 -5.12 -22.25
C PHE A 481 1.99 -4.93 -23.11
N ASP A 482 3.16 -5.09 -22.49
CA ASP A 482 4.40 -5.30 -23.19
C ASP A 482 4.48 -6.77 -23.64
N GLU A 483 4.16 -7.03 -24.90
CA GLU A 483 4.20 -8.37 -25.50
C GLU A 483 5.61 -8.98 -25.53
N SER A 484 6.67 -8.16 -25.42
CA SER A 484 8.06 -8.64 -25.41
C SER A 484 8.46 -9.25 -24.07
N ALA A 485 7.65 -9.06 -23.01
CA ALA A 485 7.92 -9.56 -21.66
C ALA A 485 7.66 -11.08 -21.54
N MET A 486 8.34 -11.86 -22.38
CA MET A 486 8.28 -13.32 -22.39
C MET A 486 9.25 -13.91 -21.35
N TYR A 487 9.01 -13.61 -20.08
CA TYR A 487 9.73 -14.12 -18.91
C TYR A 487 8.81 -14.15 -17.70
N GLN A 488 9.19 -14.92 -16.69
CA GLN A 488 8.46 -14.96 -15.42
C GLN A 488 8.98 -13.88 -14.48
N GLY A 489 8.08 -13.34 -13.64
CA GLY A 489 8.37 -12.27 -12.70
C GLY A 489 8.36 -10.87 -13.33
N ALA A 490 8.46 -9.86 -12.47
CA ALA A 490 8.28 -8.45 -12.82
C ALA A 490 9.54 -7.78 -13.38
N VAL A 491 10.70 -8.42 -13.28
CA VAL A 491 11.98 -7.86 -13.74
C VAL A 491 12.62 -8.80 -14.74
N ASN A 492 12.96 -8.27 -15.91
CA ASN A 492 13.67 -9.03 -16.91
C ASN A 492 15.04 -9.49 -16.39
N PRO A 493 15.30 -10.80 -16.28
CA PRO A 493 16.55 -11.33 -15.73
C PRO A 493 17.80 -10.94 -16.53
N ARG A 494 17.63 -10.51 -17.79
CA ARG A 494 18.72 -10.12 -18.69
C ARG A 494 18.94 -8.62 -18.80
N ALA A 495 18.06 -7.80 -18.21
CA ALA A 495 18.17 -6.35 -18.30
C ALA A 495 19.34 -5.83 -17.42
N THR A 496 20.03 -4.80 -17.89
CA THR A 496 21.10 -4.13 -17.14
C THR A 496 20.56 -3.11 -16.16
N SER A 497 19.39 -2.56 -16.44
CA SER A 497 18.64 -1.62 -15.56
C SER A 497 17.22 -2.14 -15.35
N THR A 498 16.54 -1.65 -14.34
CA THR A 498 15.17 -2.02 -14.00
C THR A 498 14.24 -0.81 -14.04
N TRP A 499 12.94 -1.07 -14.06
CA TRP A 499 11.95 -0.01 -13.93
C TRP A 499 11.90 0.58 -12.50
N LEU A 500 12.56 -0.07 -11.54
CA LEU A 500 12.68 0.38 -10.13
C LEU A 500 13.74 1.44 -9.92
N ASP A 501 14.73 1.52 -10.82
CA ASP A 501 15.93 2.32 -10.60
C ASP A 501 15.60 3.83 -10.47
N ASP A 502 16.27 4.49 -9.55
CA ASP A 502 16.31 5.94 -9.28
C ASP A 502 15.09 6.57 -8.58
N TRP A 503 13.90 5.96 -8.61
CA TRP A 503 12.69 6.57 -8.03
C TRP A 503 12.16 5.85 -6.78
N THR A 504 12.53 4.61 -6.54
CA THR A 504 12.08 3.83 -5.36
C THR A 504 12.94 4.12 -4.14
N ALA A 505 12.36 4.03 -2.95
CA ALA A 505 13.06 4.15 -1.68
C ALA A 505 12.44 3.21 -0.62
N PHE A 506 13.25 2.84 0.38
CA PHE A 506 12.85 1.88 1.42
C PHE A 506 13.23 2.41 2.80
N PRO A 507 12.64 3.52 3.26
CA PRO A 507 12.91 4.06 4.58
C PRO A 507 12.42 3.10 5.67
N GLU A 508 13.25 2.83 6.69
CA GLU A 508 12.89 1.91 7.77
C GLU A 508 11.87 2.53 8.73
N SER A 509 11.97 3.82 8.96
CA SER A 509 11.09 4.60 9.84
C SER A 509 11.20 6.10 9.57
#